data_e3dfe21271ede2751df25586591771ef
#
_entry.id   e3dfe21271ede2751df25586591771ef
#
_cell.length_a   1.000
_cell.length_b   1.000
_cell.length_c   1.000
_cell.angle_alpha   90.00
_cell.angle_beta   90.00
_cell.angle_gamma   90.00
#
_symmetry.space_group_name_H-M   'P 1'
#
loop_
_entity.id
_entity.type
_entity.pdbx_description
1 polymer ?
#
loop_
_entity_poly.entity_id
_entity_poly.type
_entity_poly.pdbx_seq_one_letter_code
_entity_poly.pdbx_strand_id
1 'polypeptide(L)'
;MKILFAYKVNWGVFTMYDSIKEIVKDSMDSGKPISELIIEQECNLSGLPRHEVWDKMKRNLQTMRAAVKKGSEGEGVFSKTGLTGGEAVKIKEYRKKHRSLSGDSMMEAIQDAIATNEVNASMGIVCATPTAGSAGTLPGIIFMLENRLKLDEEQMVRFLFTAGGLGMVIANHAGIAGATGGCQAEVGSASAMGAAAAVEVAGGTAEQSSQALAMAIANLLGLVCDPIAGLVEVPCVKRNAIGAGNALLSADMALAGCVSVIPADECIEALDKVGHGLPETLRETGLGGLAGTPTGQAIRAKIFGDNA
;
A
#
# COMPACT_ATOMS: atom_id res chain seq x y z
N MET A 1 8.63 -17.00 -22.00
CA MET A 1 10.05 -17.46 -21.96
C MET A 1 10.54 -17.15 -20.54
N LYS A 2 10.49 -18.16 -19.65
CA LYS A 2 10.92 -18.03 -18.25
C LYS A 2 12.44 -17.96 -18.21
N ILE A 3 13.00 -16.83 -17.81
CA ILE A 3 14.45 -16.73 -17.56
C ILE A 3 14.65 -17.06 -16.08
N LEU A 4 14.96 -18.34 -15.82
CA LEU A 4 15.52 -18.77 -14.55
C LEU A 4 17.01 -18.36 -14.51
N PHE A 5 17.36 -17.33 -13.75
CA PHE A 5 18.73 -17.12 -13.33
C PHE A 5 18.99 -17.89 -12.03
N ALA A 6 19.42 -19.16 -12.20
CA ALA A 6 19.99 -19.90 -11.09
C ALA A 6 21.48 -19.52 -10.96
N TYR A 7 21.81 -18.66 -10.01
CA TYR A 7 23.18 -18.50 -9.55
C TYR A 7 23.47 -19.60 -8.52
N LYS A 8 24.15 -20.67 -8.95
CA LYS A 8 24.78 -21.63 -8.03
C LYS A 8 26.04 -21.00 -7.45
N VAL A 9 25.93 -20.32 -6.31
CA VAL A 9 27.04 -20.10 -5.40
C VAL A 9 26.83 -21.08 -4.24
N ASN A 10 27.87 -21.81 -3.85
CA ASN A 10 27.84 -22.89 -2.85
C ASN A 10 27.78 -22.36 -1.40
N TRP A 11 26.75 -21.60 -1.09
CA TRP A 11 26.21 -21.22 0.20
C TRP A 11 24.75 -21.63 0.13
N GLY A 12 24.20 -22.27 1.14
CA GLY A 12 22.86 -22.86 1.12
C GLY A 12 21.89 -22.06 0.24
N VAL A 13 21.08 -22.75 -0.57
CA VAL A 13 20.17 -22.13 -1.55
C VAL A 13 19.17 -21.28 -0.79
N PHE A 14 19.49 -19.99 -0.60
CA PHE A 14 18.52 -19.02 -0.11
C PHE A 14 17.64 -18.64 -1.30
N THR A 15 16.46 -19.19 -1.35
CA THR A 15 15.41 -18.80 -2.28
C THR A 15 14.60 -17.67 -1.65
N MET A 16 14.13 -16.74 -2.48
CA MET A 16 13.13 -15.77 -2.09
C MET A 16 11.86 -16.51 -1.66
N TYR A 17 11.19 -16.05 -0.59
CA TYR A 17 9.90 -16.59 -0.19
C TYR A 17 8.90 -16.52 -1.35
N ASP A 18 8.26 -17.64 -1.60
CA ASP A 18 7.30 -17.79 -2.70
C ASP A 18 5.84 -17.72 -2.21
N SER A 19 5.61 -17.86 -0.90
CA SER A 19 4.26 -17.81 -0.31
C SER A 19 4.24 -17.15 1.07
N ILE A 20 3.08 -16.60 1.41
CA ILE A 20 2.81 -16.09 2.76
C ILE A 20 2.90 -17.21 3.79
N LYS A 21 2.41 -18.40 3.42
CA LYS A 21 2.46 -19.60 4.26
C LYS A 21 3.89 -19.98 4.66
N GLU A 22 4.86 -19.89 3.74
CA GLU A 22 6.27 -20.14 4.06
C GLU A 22 6.82 -19.14 5.07
N ILE A 23 6.56 -17.84 4.86
CA ILE A 23 6.99 -16.78 5.78
C ILE A 23 6.41 -17.01 7.18
N VAL A 24 5.10 -17.30 7.27
CA VAL A 24 4.43 -17.57 8.54
C VAL A 24 5.04 -18.79 9.22
N LYS A 25 5.24 -19.89 8.50
CA LYS A 25 5.83 -21.10 9.02
C LYS A 25 7.23 -20.85 9.58
N ASP A 26 8.09 -20.19 8.81
CA ASP A 26 9.47 -19.91 9.23
C ASP A 26 9.52 -18.94 10.42
N SER A 27 8.61 -17.98 10.47
CA SER A 27 8.46 -17.10 11.64
C SER A 27 8.09 -17.89 12.90
N MET A 28 7.11 -18.79 12.80
CA MET A 28 6.68 -19.63 13.93
C MET A 28 7.76 -20.62 14.36
N ASP A 29 8.43 -21.27 13.41
CA ASP A 29 9.45 -22.28 13.69
C ASP A 29 10.73 -21.66 14.30
N SER A 30 11.12 -20.47 13.84
CA SER A 30 12.32 -19.76 14.34
C SER A 30 12.08 -18.84 15.51
N GLY A 31 10.82 -18.44 15.77
CA GLY A 31 10.47 -17.40 16.75
C GLY A 31 10.88 -15.98 16.31
N LYS A 32 11.29 -15.78 15.06
CA LYS A 32 11.67 -14.48 14.52
C LYS A 32 10.42 -13.76 14.00
N PRO A 33 10.32 -12.41 14.16
CA PRO A 33 9.29 -11.64 13.48
C PRO A 33 9.48 -11.68 11.95
N ILE A 34 8.41 -11.46 11.20
CA ILE A 34 8.44 -11.46 9.73
C ILE A 34 9.48 -10.45 9.24
N SER A 35 9.52 -9.26 9.82
CA SER A 35 10.50 -8.22 9.47
C SER A 35 11.94 -8.72 9.50
N GLU A 36 12.31 -9.55 10.49
CA GLU A 36 13.65 -10.10 10.61
C GLU A 36 13.97 -11.10 9.50
N LEU A 37 13.04 -12.00 9.19
CA LEU A 37 13.18 -12.95 8.10
C LEU A 37 13.36 -12.23 6.75
N ILE A 38 12.62 -11.15 6.52
CA ILE A 38 12.72 -10.37 5.29
C ILE A 38 14.04 -9.59 5.22
N ILE A 39 14.53 -9.06 6.35
CA ILE A 39 15.86 -8.42 6.40
C ILE A 39 16.96 -9.43 6.07
N GLU A 40 16.91 -10.63 6.65
CA GLU A 40 17.86 -11.71 6.36
C GLU A 40 17.80 -12.12 4.89
N GLN A 41 16.60 -12.29 4.34
CA GLN A 41 16.40 -12.59 2.92
C GLN A 41 17.03 -11.51 2.04
N GLU A 42 16.76 -10.22 2.31
CA GLU A 42 17.29 -9.10 1.50
C GLU A 42 18.80 -9.02 1.56
N CYS A 43 19.41 -9.24 2.73
CA CYS A 43 20.87 -9.33 2.87
C CYS A 43 21.46 -10.45 2.01
N ASN A 44 20.81 -11.62 2.02
CA ASN A 44 21.27 -12.79 1.26
C ASN A 44 21.10 -12.61 -0.26
N LEU A 45 19.97 -12.04 -0.70
CA LEU A 45 19.70 -11.81 -2.13
C LEU A 45 20.56 -10.69 -2.72
N SER A 46 20.74 -9.60 -1.98
CA SER A 46 21.50 -8.44 -2.46
C SER A 46 23.01 -8.59 -2.26
N GLY A 47 23.45 -9.48 -1.38
CA GLY A 47 24.85 -9.59 -0.95
C GLY A 47 25.34 -8.40 -0.11
N LEU A 48 24.44 -7.51 0.30
CA LEU A 48 24.76 -6.32 1.09
C LEU A 48 24.77 -6.64 2.58
N PRO A 49 25.64 -5.97 3.34
CA PRO A 49 25.61 -6.10 4.80
C PRO A 49 24.33 -5.48 5.37
N ARG A 50 23.88 -6.00 6.51
CA ARG A 50 22.62 -5.63 7.17
C ARG A 50 22.45 -4.11 7.34
N HIS A 51 23.49 -3.40 7.70
CA HIS A 51 23.39 -1.94 7.90
C HIS A 51 23.06 -1.19 6.61
N GLU A 52 23.59 -1.62 5.45
CA GLU A 52 23.28 -0.99 4.16
C GLU A 52 21.83 -1.28 3.73
N VAL A 53 21.36 -2.51 3.93
CA VAL A 53 19.95 -2.90 3.69
C VAL A 53 19.03 -2.07 4.57
N TRP A 54 19.38 -1.95 5.85
CA TRP A 54 18.65 -1.13 6.83
C TRP A 54 18.58 0.34 6.43
N ASP A 55 19.72 0.93 6.08
CA ASP A 55 19.82 2.34 5.71
C ASP A 55 19.03 2.68 4.43
N LYS A 56 18.92 1.73 3.49
CA LYS A 56 18.05 1.90 2.32
C LYS A 56 16.58 2.00 2.75
N MET A 57 16.11 1.12 3.63
CA MET A 57 14.73 1.15 4.11
C MET A 57 14.45 2.39 4.96
N LYS A 58 15.41 2.80 5.80
CA LYS A 58 15.33 4.05 6.56
C LYS A 58 15.19 5.28 5.65
N ARG A 59 15.89 5.33 4.51
CA ARG A 59 15.70 6.41 3.52
C ARG A 59 14.28 6.41 2.91
N ASN A 60 13.68 5.23 2.69
CA ASN A 60 12.30 5.15 2.25
C ASN A 60 11.34 5.74 3.30
N LEU A 61 11.52 5.40 4.57
CA LEU A 61 10.76 6.00 5.68
C LEU A 61 10.89 7.53 5.72
N GLN A 62 12.10 8.05 5.55
CA GLN A 62 12.36 9.50 5.52
C GLN A 62 11.66 10.16 4.33
N THR A 63 11.66 9.53 3.16
CA THR A 63 10.94 10.01 1.97
C THR A 63 9.43 10.05 2.21
N MET A 64 8.87 9.01 2.81
CA MET A 64 7.46 8.97 3.19
C MET A 64 7.09 10.10 4.16
N ARG A 65 7.91 10.31 5.20
CA ARG A 65 7.72 11.38 6.17
C ARG A 65 7.77 12.77 5.52
N ALA A 66 8.72 12.98 4.61
CA ALA A 66 8.84 14.23 3.88
C ALA A 66 7.61 14.49 2.98
N ALA A 67 7.06 13.44 2.35
CA ALA A 67 5.85 13.57 1.53
C ALA A 67 4.62 13.94 2.38
N VAL A 68 4.37 13.23 3.49
CA VAL A 68 3.28 13.56 4.42
C VAL A 68 3.40 14.99 4.93
N LYS A 69 4.59 15.38 5.37
CA LYS A 69 4.85 16.74 5.83
C LYS A 69 4.53 17.76 4.76
N LYS A 70 5.06 17.59 3.56
CA LYS A 70 4.84 18.51 2.42
C LYS A 70 3.36 18.65 2.05
N GLY A 71 2.61 17.54 2.03
CA GLY A 71 1.19 17.55 1.66
C GLY A 71 0.27 18.09 2.75
N SER A 72 0.70 18.08 4.03
CA SER A 72 -0.12 18.45 5.19
C SER A 72 0.24 19.80 5.85
N GLU A 73 1.22 20.54 5.30
CA GLU A 73 1.64 21.84 5.81
C GLU A 73 1.23 22.99 4.90
N GLY A 74 1.11 24.21 5.48
CA GLY A 74 0.72 25.42 4.78
C GLY A 74 -0.69 25.27 4.17
N GLU A 75 -0.80 25.54 2.88
CA GLU A 75 -2.03 25.34 2.09
C GLU A 75 -2.11 23.93 1.46
N GLY A 76 -1.11 23.10 1.70
CA GLY A 76 -0.93 21.82 1.03
C GLY A 76 -0.28 21.94 -0.34
N VAL A 77 -0.45 20.92 -1.15
CA VAL A 77 0.04 20.89 -2.55
C VAL A 77 -1.13 20.68 -3.49
N PHE A 78 -0.98 21.13 -4.74
CA PHE A 78 -2.03 21.07 -5.76
C PHE A 78 -1.49 20.45 -7.05
N SER A 79 -2.30 19.63 -7.69
CA SER A 79 -1.98 19.12 -9.03
C SER A 79 -2.02 20.23 -10.09
N LYS A 80 -1.31 20.03 -11.19
CA LYS A 80 -1.32 21.00 -12.30
C LYS A 80 -2.70 21.15 -12.96
N THR A 81 -3.52 20.10 -12.91
CA THR A 81 -4.89 20.12 -13.45
C THR A 81 -5.88 20.84 -12.54
N GLY A 82 -5.56 20.99 -11.25
CA GLY A 82 -6.45 21.50 -10.23
C GLY A 82 -7.53 20.52 -9.77
N LEU A 83 -7.47 19.24 -10.19
CA LEU A 83 -8.46 18.23 -9.79
C LEU A 83 -8.29 17.76 -8.35
N THR A 84 -7.09 17.85 -7.81
CA THR A 84 -6.80 17.50 -6.42
C THR A 84 -5.79 18.44 -5.79
N GLY A 85 -5.86 18.60 -4.47
CA GLY A 85 -4.91 19.38 -3.68
C GLY A 85 -5.53 20.06 -2.46
N GLY A 86 -4.73 20.19 -1.40
CA GLY A 86 -5.11 20.84 -0.15
C GLY A 86 -6.17 20.11 0.69
N GLU A 87 -6.55 18.89 0.32
CA GLU A 87 -7.57 18.12 1.04
C GLU A 87 -7.00 17.56 2.35
N ALA A 88 -5.73 17.15 2.37
CA ALA A 88 -5.06 16.74 3.60
C ALA A 88 -5.05 17.86 4.66
N VAL A 89 -4.82 19.09 4.24
CA VAL A 89 -4.88 20.27 5.14
C VAL A 89 -6.29 20.49 5.67
N LYS A 90 -7.32 20.36 4.83
CA LYS A 90 -8.74 20.45 5.26
C LYS A 90 -9.07 19.38 6.31
N ILE A 91 -8.59 18.14 6.13
CA ILE A 91 -8.80 17.06 7.09
C ILE A 91 -8.07 17.36 8.40
N LYS A 92 -6.83 17.85 8.33
CA LYS A 92 -6.06 18.29 9.51
C LYS A 92 -6.78 19.36 10.31
N GLU A 93 -7.34 20.37 9.65
CA GLU A 93 -8.11 21.41 10.30
C GLU A 93 -9.45 20.90 10.86
N TYR A 94 -10.11 19.98 10.17
CA TYR A 94 -11.31 19.32 10.68
C TYR A 94 -11.03 18.54 11.96
N ARG A 95 -9.96 17.73 11.99
CA ARG A 95 -9.53 16.96 13.18
C ARG A 95 -9.29 17.85 14.41
N LYS A 96 -8.71 19.03 14.22
CA LYS A 96 -8.47 19.99 15.33
C LYS A 96 -9.75 20.57 15.94
N LYS A 97 -10.81 20.70 15.15
CA LYS A 97 -12.01 21.47 15.50
C LYS A 97 -13.22 20.59 15.80
N HIS A 98 -13.20 19.33 15.36
CA HIS A 98 -14.35 18.47 15.40
C HIS A 98 -14.02 17.08 15.93
N ARG A 99 -15.02 16.45 16.56
CA ARG A 99 -14.99 15.02 16.86
C ARG A 99 -15.42 14.26 15.60
N SER A 100 -14.50 13.53 14.99
CA SER A 100 -14.78 12.77 13.77
C SER A 100 -15.65 11.53 14.03
N LEU A 101 -16.41 11.11 13.02
CA LEU A 101 -17.27 9.92 13.11
C LEU A 101 -16.47 8.63 13.23
N SER A 102 -15.34 8.53 12.50
CA SER A 102 -14.48 7.34 12.45
C SER A 102 -13.37 7.32 13.52
N GLY A 103 -13.32 8.34 14.39
CA GLY A 103 -12.26 8.50 15.38
C GLY A 103 -11.02 9.22 14.84
N ASP A 104 -10.21 9.80 15.74
CA ASP A 104 -9.09 10.65 15.33
C ASP A 104 -7.96 9.85 14.67
N SER A 105 -7.63 8.66 15.18
CA SER A 105 -6.60 7.81 14.58
C SER A 105 -6.92 7.44 13.12
N MET A 106 -8.17 7.07 12.83
CA MET A 106 -8.59 6.78 11.46
C MET A 106 -8.45 8.02 10.56
N MET A 107 -8.87 9.18 11.05
CA MET A 107 -8.77 10.44 10.30
C MET A 107 -7.31 10.90 10.12
N GLU A 108 -6.41 10.55 11.02
CA GLU A 108 -4.97 10.77 10.86
C GLU A 108 -4.41 9.93 9.72
N ALA A 109 -4.71 8.63 9.72
CA ALA A 109 -4.30 7.74 8.62
C ALA A 109 -4.83 8.21 7.26
N ILE A 110 -6.09 8.64 7.19
CA ILE A 110 -6.71 9.21 5.99
C ILE A 110 -5.99 10.50 5.56
N GLN A 111 -5.71 11.40 6.50
CA GLN A 111 -4.99 12.66 6.23
C GLN A 111 -3.63 12.39 5.60
N ASP A 112 -2.83 11.50 6.18
CA ASP A 112 -1.46 11.25 5.77
C ASP A 112 -1.40 10.46 4.44
N ALA A 113 -2.37 9.57 4.22
CA ALA A 113 -2.54 8.89 2.94
C ALA A 113 -2.87 9.89 1.81
N ILE A 114 -3.79 10.81 2.04
CA ILE A 114 -4.16 11.87 1.09
C ILE A 114 -2.98 12.81 0.87
N ALA A 115 -2.31 13.27 1.94
CA ALA A 115 -1.14 14.15 1.86
C ALA A 115 -0.06 13.60 0.93
N THR A 116 0.27 12.32 1.09
CA THR A 116 1.27 11.66 0.24
C THR A 116 0.82 11.61 -1.22
N ASN A 117 -0.44 11.26 -1.48
CA ASN A 117 -0.92 11.15 -2.86
C ASN A 117 -1.19 12.51 -3.53
N GLU A 118 -1.49 13.55 -2.79
CA GLU A 118 -1.48 14.92 -3.33
C GLU A 118 -0.07 15.34 -3.75
N VAL A 119 0.97 14.95 -2.98
CA VAL A 119 2.37 15.15 -3.38
C VAL A 119 2.70 14.38 -4.65
N ASN A 120 2.25 13.13 -4.78
CA ASN A 120 2.39 12.35 -6.02
C ASN A 120 1.69 13.07 -7.21
N ALA A 121 0.45 13.47 -7.06
CA ALA A 121 -0.33 14.16 -8.08
C ALA A 121 0.28 15.52 -8.48
N SER A 122 0.99 16.19 -7.58
CA SER A 122 1.74 17.43 -7.84
C SER A 122 3.13 17.19 -8.44
N MET A 123 3.46 15.96 -8.85
CA MET A 123 4.78 15.55 -9.38
C MET A 123 5.91 15.68 -8.35
N GLY A 124 5.59 15.52 -7.07
CA GLY A 124 6.57 15.47 -5.99
C GLY A 124 7.19 14.09 -5.81
N ILE A 125 8.15 13.99 -4.89
CA ILE A 125 8.85 12.73 -4.58
C ILE A 125 8.02 11.93 -3.57
N VAL A 126 7.74 10.67 -3.90
CA VAL A 126 7.07 9.69 -3.04
C VAL A 126 7.82 8.36 -3.09
N CYS A 127 7.55 7.49 -2.13
CA CYS A 127 8.00 6.10 -2.15
C CYS A 127 6.86 5.23 -2.68
N ALA A 128 7.07 4.50 -3.78
CA ALA A 128 6.08 3.58 -4.32
C ALA A 128 5.83 2.41 -3.35
N THR A 129 4.55 2.12 -3.04
CA THR A 129 4.15 1.07 -2.10
C THR A 129 2.80 0.44 -2.46
N PRO A 130 2.75 -0.60 -3.31
CA PRO A 130 3.82 -1.07 -4.18
C PRO A 130 3.99 -0.21 -5.44
N THR A 131 3.03 0.65 -5.80
CA THR A 131 3.08 1.57 -6.95
C THR A 131 3.03 3.03 -6.51
N ALA A 132 3.30 3.97 -7.43
CA ALA A 132 3.12 5.39 -7.15
C ALA A 132 1.63 5.74 -6.91
N GLY A 133 0.71 5.04 -7.60
CA GLY A 133 -0.73 5.23 -7.43
C GLY A 133 -1.24 4.89 -6.03
N SER A 134 -0.58 3.96 -5.33
CA SER A 134 -0.91 3.54 -3.97
C SER A 134 0.06 4.05 -2.90
N ALA A 135 0.96 4.98 -3.25
CA ALA A 135 2.06 5.45 -2.40
C ALA A 135 1.62 6.07 -1.06
N GLY A 136 0.36 6.50 -0.93
CA GLY A 136 -0.16 7.11 0.29
C GLY A 136 -0.63 6.09 1.34
N THR A 137 -0.95 4.88 0.95
CA THR A 137 -1.55 3.89 1.86
C THR A 137 -0.64 3.55 3.04
N LEU A 138 0.61 3.14 2.81
CA LEU A 138 1.54 2.81 3.91
C LEU A 138 1.93 4.01 4.77
N PRO A 139 2.24 5.20 4.23
CA PRO A 139 2.47 6.38 5.05
C PRO A 139 1.30 6.74 5.96
N GLY A 140 0.07 6.64 5.46
CA GLY A 140 -1.13 6.85 6.27
C GLY A 140 -1.19 5.92 7.49
N ILE A 141 -0.85 4.65 7.29
CA ILE A 141 -0.87 3.66 8.37
C ILE A 141 0.28 3.88 9.36
N ILE A 142 1.52 3.95 8.87
CA ILE A 142 2.72 3.91 9.73
C ILE A 142 2.83 5.14 10.63
N PHE A 143 2.51 6.36 10.13
CA PHE A 143 2.62 7.56 10.96
C PHE A 143 1.48 7.69 11.96
N MET A 144 0.29 7.19 11.64
CA MET A 144 -0.77 7.05 12.64
C MET A 144 -0.36 6.05 13.73
N LEU A 145 0.23 4.89 13.37
CA LEU A 145 0.72 3.90 14.34
C LEU A 145 1.88 4.45 15.19
N GLU A 146 2.80 5.22 14.60
CA GLU A 146 3.85 5.94 15.34
C GLU A 146 3.24 6.76 16.49
N ASN A 147 2.21 7.53 16.19
CA ASN A 147 1.54 8.35 17.20
C ASN A 147 0.72 7.53 18.20
N ARG A 148 0.02 6.50 17.72
CA ARG A 148 -0.89 5.69 18.53
C ARG A 148 -0.17 4.71 19.45
N LEU A 149 0.85 4.02 18.94
CA LEU A 149 1.60 2.98 19.66
C LEU A 149 2.95 3.49 20.20
N LYS A 150 3.33 4.75 19.90
CA LYS A 150 4.62 5.34 20.27
C LYS A 150 5.80 4.57 19.70
N LEU A 151 5.66 4.18 18.41
CA LEU A 151 6.72 3.45 17.71
C LEU A 151 7.98 4.30 17.60
N ASP A 152 9.12 3.64 17.82
CA ASP A 152 10.43 4.23 17.49
C ASP A 152 10.79 4.03 16.02
N GLU A 153 11.90 4.63 15.60
CA GLU A 153 12.36 4.54 14.20
C GLU A 153 12.66 3.08 13.80
N GLU A 154 13.19 2.27 14.72
CA GLU A 154 13.48 0.86 14.43
C GLU A 154 12.21 0.08 14.13
N GLN A 155 11.19 0.23 14.93
CA GLN A 155 9.89 -0.42 14.74
C GLN A 155 9.23 0.02 13.43
N MET A 156 9.34 1.31 13.06
CA MET A 156 8.82 1.83 11.80
C MET A 156 9.57 1.25 10.58
N VAL A 157 10.88 1.11 10.66
CA VAL A 157 11.68 0.48 9.59
C VAL A 157 11.33 -1.00 9.47
N ARG A 158 11.12 -1.71 10.59
CA ARG A 158 10.64 -3.11 10.60
C ARG A 158 9.26 -3.24 9.95
N PHE A 159 8.32 -2.34 10.26
CA PHE A 159 7.03 -2.28 9.55
C PHE A 159 7.21 -2.26 8.03
N LEU A 160 8.12 -1.45 7.51
CA LEU A 160 8.37 -1.37 6.07
C LEU A 160 8.98 -2.65 5.49
N PHE A 161 9.84 -3.35 6.25
CA PHE A 161 10.36 -4.65 5.82
C PHE A 161 9.25 -5.70 5.76
N THR A 162 8.41 -5.79 6.78
CA THR A 162 7.25 -6.71 6.77
C THR A 162 6.33 -6.39 5.58
N ALA A 163 5.94 -5.13 5.42
CA ALA A 163 5.09 -4.71 4.29
C ALA A 163 5.75 -5.03 2.94
N GLY A 164 7.04 -4.74 2.78
CA GLY A 164 7.77 -4.99 1.54
C GLY A 164 7.92 -6.46 1.20
N GLY A 165 8.25 -7.30 2.17
CA GLY A 165 8.41 -8.75 1.96
C GLY A 165 7.10 -9.43 1.56
N LEU A 166 6.00 -9.11 2.27
CA LEU A 166 4.68 -9.65 1.92
C LEU A 166 4.17 -9.08 0.59
N GLY A 167 4.47 -7.80 0.30
CA GLY A 167 4.18 -7.17 -0.98
C GLY A 167 4.92 -7.80 -2.16
N MET A 168 6.12 -8.32 -1.94
CA MET A 168 6.88 -9.04 -2.96
C MET A 168 6.19 -10.36 -3.35
N VAL A 169 5.66 -11.11 -2.38
CA VAL A 169 4.86 -12.32 -2.65
C VAL A 169 3.62 -11.96 -3.48
N ILE A 170 2.90 -10.89 -3.10
CA ILE A 170 1.75 -10.42 -3.88
C ILE A 170 2.16 -10.07 -5.31
N ALA A 171 3.25 -9.30 -5.48
CA ALA A 171 3.73 -8.87 -6.80
C ALA A 171 4.14 -10.03 -7.71
N ASN A 172 4.69 -11.10 -7.13
CA ASN A 172 5.12 -12.27 -7.89
C ASN A 172 3.94 -13.11 -8.40
N HIS A 173 2.81 -13.11 -7.70
CA HIS A 173 1.67 -13.99 -7.97
C HIS A 173 0.45 -13.28 -8.56
N ALA A 174 0.22 -12.01 -8.26
CA ALA A 174 -0.99 -11.30 -8.71
C ALA A 174 -0.73 -10.07 -9.57
N GLY A 175 0.52 -9.67 -9.74
CA GLY A 175 0.84 -8.36 -10.31
C GLY A 175 0.36 -7.22 -9.41
N ILE A 176 0.89 -6.01 -9.64
CA ILE A 176 0.61 -4.84 -8.79
C ILE A 176 0.18 -3.61 -9.58
N ALA A 177 0.02 -3.70 -10.90
CA ALA A 177 -0.29 -2.54 -11.73
C ALA A 177 -1.80 -2.40 -11.97
N GLY A 178 -2.30 -1.17 -11.89
CA GLY A 178 -3.70 -0.84 -12.17
C GLY A 178 -4.13 -1.19 -13.59
N ALA A 179 -3.22 -1.06 -14.55
CA ALA A 179 -3.41 -1.42 -15.96
C ALA A 179 -3.63 -2.93 -16.20
N THR A 180 -3.14 -3.78 -15.30
CA THR A 180 -3.32 -5.24 -15.42
C THR A 180 -4.42 -5.77 -14.50
N GLY A 181 -4.49 -5.29 -13.26
CA GLY A 181 -5.35 -5.85 -12.23
C GLY A 181 -6.37 -4.89 -11.61
N GLY A 182 -6.52 -3.66 -12.11
CA GLY A 182 -7.38 -2.66 -11.48
C GLY A 182 -6.75 -2.03 -10.23
N CYS A 183 -7.47 -1.13 -9.57
CA CYS A 183 -7.01 -0.48 -8.35
C CYS A 183 -6.89 -1.46 -7.16
N GLN A 184 -7.55 -2.61 -7.22
CA GLN A 184 -7.34 -3.71 -6.26
C GLN A 184 -5.89 -4.19 -6.25
N ALA A 185 -5.22 -4.22 -7.42
CA ALA A 185 -3.82 -4.62 -7.54
C ALA A 185 -2.88 -3.59 -6.90
N GLU A 186 -3.20 -2.32 -6.92
CA GLU A 186 -2.40 -1.24 -6.32
C GLU A 186 -2.78 -1.01 -4.86
N VAL A 187 -3.96 -0.42 -4.64
CA VAL A 187 -4.44 -0.02 -3.30
C VAL A 187 -4.82 -1.25 -2.46
N GLY A 188 -5.37 -2.30 -3.08
CA GLY A 188 -5.67 -3.56 -2.38
C GLY A 188 -4.40 -4.23 -1.87
N SER A 189 -3.36 -4.32 -2.71
CA SER A 189 -2.05 -4.84 -2.29
C SER A 189 -1.41 -3.98 -1.20
N ALA A 190 -1.39 -2.64 -1.38
CA ALA A 190 -0.87 -1.71 -0.37
C ALA A 190 -1.60 -1.84 0.98
N SER A 191 -2.93 -2.00 0.94
CA SER A 191 -3.76 -2.23 2.12
C SER A 191 -3.39 -3.54 2.83
N ALA A 192 -3.23 -4.61 2.07
CA ALA A 192 -2.84 -5.93 2.59
C ALA A 192 -1.44 -5.92 3.23
N MET A 193 -0.47 -5.30 2.54
CA MET A 193 0.89 -5.07 3.05
C MET A 193 0.86 -4.32 4.38
N GLY A 194 0.10 -3.22 4.42
CA GLY A 194 -0.03 -2.37 5.60
C GLY A 194 -0.78 -3.04 6.74
N ALA A 195 -1.82 -3.83 6.46
CA ALA A 195 -2.57 -4.57 7.47
C ALA A 195 -1.70 -5.60 8.21
N ALA A 196 -0.95 -6.40 7.47
CA ALA A 196 -0.05 -7.40 8.04
C ALA A 196 1.09 -6.77 8.86
N ALA A 197 1.70 -5.70 8.34
CA ALA A 197 2.76 -4.98 9.04
C ALA A 197 2.25 -4.26 10.30
N ALA A 198 1.00 -3.75 10.28
CA ALA A 198 0.37 -3.16 11.46
C ALA A 198 0.15 -4.19 12.58
N VAL A 199 -0.22 -5.42 12.23
CA VAL A 199 -0.36 -6.53 13.20
C VAL A 199 0.98 -6.82 13.87
N GLU A 200 2.07 -6.94 13.09
CA GLU A 200 3.40 -7.24 13.67
C GLU A 200 3.86 -6.15 14.64
N VAL A 201 3.79 -4.87 14.27
CA VAL A 201 4.25 -3.78 15.15
C VAL A 201 3.33 -3.56 16.35
N ALA A 202 2.08 -4.03 16.28
CA ALA A 202 1.16 -4.06 17.41
C ALA A 202 1.38 -5.27 18.34
N GLY A 203 2.37 -6.13 18.05
CA GLY A 203 2.71 -7.30 18.85
C GLY A 203 1.89 -8.56 18.53
N GLY A 204 1.19 -8.57 17.40
CA GLY A 204 0.50 -9.77 16.92
C GLY A 204 1.45 -10.81 16.33
N THR A 205 0.93 -12.01 16.07
CA THR A 205 1.68 -13.14 15.53
C THR A 205 1.77 -13.07 14.00
N ALA A 206 2.71 -13.83 13.42
CA ALA A 206 2.81 -13.98 11.96
C ALA A 206 1.53 -14.57 11.35
N GLU A 207 0.86 -15.48 12.07
CA GLU A 207 -0.43 -16.01 11.65
C GLU A 207 -1.50 -14.90 11.59
N GLN A 208 -1.60 -14.05 12.62
CA GLN A 208 -2.51 -12.91 12.62
C GLN A 208 -2.17 -11.91 11.50
N SER A 209 -0.89 -11.70 11.19
CA SER A 209 -0.47 -10.89 10.04
C SER A 209 -0.99 -11.46 8.72
N SER A 210 -0.90 -12.77 8.53
CA SER A 210 -1.47 -13.49 7.38
C SER A 210 -2.99 -13.32 7.30
N GLN A 211 -3.70 -13.43 8.43
CA GLN A 211 -5.16 -13.22 8.49
C GLN A 211 -5.55 -11.78 8.10
N ALA A 212 -4.82 -10.79 8.60
CA ALA A 212 -5.05 -9.39 8.27
C ALA A 212 -4.84 -9.12 6.76
N LEU A 213 -3.78 -9.68 6.18
CA LEU A 213 -3.50 -9.61 4.74
C LEU A 213 -4.65 -10.19 3.92
N ALA A 214 -5.09 -11.40 4.27
CA ALA A 214 -6.20 -12.07 3.58
C ALA A 214 -7.49 -11.25 3.62
N MET A 215 -7.88 -10.76 4.80
CA MET A 215 -9.06 -9.92 4.98
C MET A 215 -8.95 -8.60 4.19
N ALA A 216 -7.78 -7.96 4.20
CA ALA A 216 -7.59 -6.71 3.49
C ALA A 216 -7.71 -6.88 1.97
N ILE A 217 -7.20 -7.97 1.40
CA ILE A 217 -7.40 -8.32 -0.02
C ILE A 217 -8.88 -8.56 -0.28
N ALA A 218 -9.52 -9.44 0.49
CA ALA A 218 -10.91 -9.84 0.26
C ALA A 218 -11.86 -8.64 0.25
N ASN A 219 -11.64 -7.65 1.12
CA ASN A 219 -12.47 -6.45 1.21
C ASN A 219 -12.40 -5.54 -0.03
N LEU A 220 -11.31 -5.59 -0.79
CA LEU A 220 -11.07 -4.70 -1.93
C LEU A 220 -11.06 -5.41 -3.29
N LEU A 221 -11.43 -6.71 -3.33
CA LEU A 221 -11.58 -7.43 -4.60
C LEU A 221 -12.61 -6.73 -5.50
N GLY A 222 -12.27 -6.59 -6.76
CA GLY A 222 -13.10 -5.94 -7.76
C GLY A 222 -12.98 -4.42 -7.80
N LEU A 223 -12.12 -3.79 -6.99
CA LEU A 223 -11.88 -2.35 -7.06
C LEU A 223 -11.22 -1.99 -8.40
N VAL A 224 -11.98 -1.33 -9.27
CA VAL A 224 -11.58 -0.99 -10.63
C VAL A 224 -10.58 0.17 -10.66
N CYS A 225 -9.80 0.31 -11.74
CA CYS A 225 -8.95 1.47 -12.00
C CYS A 225 -9.55 2.33 -13.11
N ASP A 226 -10.24 3.40 -12.72
CA ASP A 226 -11.02 4.27 -13.58
C ASP A 226 -10.68 5.78 -13.40
N PRO A 227 -9.38 6.14 -13.47
CA PRO A 227 -8.95 7.50 -13.20
C PRO A 227 -9.47 8.47 -14.27
N ILE A 228 -10.00 9.63 -13.80
CA ILE A 228 -10.50 10.68 -14.70
C ILE A 228 -9.36 11.18 -15.58
N ALA A 229 -9.61 11.23 -16.86
CA ALA A 229 -8.63 11.62 -17.89
C ALA A 229 -7.35 10.72 -17.89
N GLY A 230 -7.38 9.52 -17.28
CA GLY A 230 -6.23 8.64 -17.13
C GLY A 230 -5.17 9.16 -16.15
N LEU A 231 -5.48 10.17 -15.34
CA LEU A 231 -4.54 10.80 -14.42
C LEU A 231 -4.65 10.22 -13.00
N VAL A 232 -3.51 9.99 -12.35
CA VAL A 232 -3.45 9.46 -10.97
C VAL A 232 -3.81 10.56 -9.95
N GLU A 233 -5.01 11.10 -10.09
CA GLU A 233 -5.56 12.18 -9.26
C GLU A 233 -6.92 11.76 -8.67
N VAL A 234 -7.97 11.70 -9.49
CA VAL A 234 -9.32 11.34 -9.07
C VAL A 234 -9.72 10.04 -9.75
N PRO A 235 -10.09 9.01 -8.98
CA PRO A 235 -10.30 8.96 -7.53
C PRO A 235 -9.08 8.53 -6.71
N CYS A 236 -7.90 8.38 -7.32
CA CYS A 236 -6.70 7.73 -6.75
C CYS A 236 -6.31 8.29 -5.38
N VAL A 237 -6.29 9.63 -5.22
CA VAL A 237 -5.94 10.26 -3.93
C VAL A 237 -6.84 9.76 -2.80
N LYS A 238 -8.17 9.72 -3.02
CA LYS A 238 -9.12 9.27 -2.01
C LYS A 238 -9.14 7.75 -1.80
N ARG A 239 -8.76 6.98 -2.83
CA ARG A 239 -8.64 5.51 -2.70
C ARG A 239 -7.49 5.09 -1.80
N ASN A 240 -6.42 5.88 -1.71
CA ASN A 240 -5.37 5.62 -0.72
C ASN A 240 -5.89 5.75 0.73
N ALA A 241 -6.80 6.68 0.98
CA ALA A 241 -7.47 6.78 2.28
C ALA A 241 -8.30 5.53 2.60
N ILE A 242 -9.02 4.97 1.60
CA ILE A 242 -9.75 3.71 1.76
C ILE A 242 -8.76 2.56 2.05
N GLY A 243 -7.65 2.50 1.32
CA GLY A 243 -6.62 1.49 1.52
C GLY A 243 -6.05 1.51 2.94
N ALA A 244 -5.72 2.70 3.47
CA ALA A 244 -5.25 2.86 4.84
C ALA A 244 -6.33 2.45 5.87
N GLY A 245 -7.58 2.89 5.67
CA GLY A 245 -8.69 2.54 6.54
C GLY A 245 -8.99 1.04 6.56
N ASN A 246 -9.01 0.39 5.40
CA ASN A 246 -9.21 -1.05 5.29
C ASN A 246 -8.06 -1.85 5.93
N ALA A 247 -6.82 -1.37 5.80
CA ALA A 247 -5.68 -2.01 6.45
C ALA A 247 -5.82 -2.01 7.98
N LEU A 248 -6.17 -0.88 8.58
CA LEU A 248 -6.35 -0.75 10.02
C LEU A 248 -7.53 -1.61 10.52
N LEU A 249 -8.65 -1.59 9.80
CA LEU A 249 -9.80 -2.44 10.10
C LEU A 249 -9.41 -3.92 10.09
N SER A 250 -8.68 -4.36 9.06
CA SER A 250 -8.26 -5.76 8.90
C SER A 250 -7.25 -6.17 9.96
N ALA A 251 -6.33 -5.27 10.33
CA ALA A 251 -5.37 -5.50 11.41
C ALA A 251 -6.08 -5.65 12.77
N ASP A 252 -7.00 -4.76 13.11
CA ASP A 252 -7.76 -4.83 14.36
C ASP A 252 -8.60 -6.09 14.44
N MET A 253 -9.26 -6.50 13.34
CA MET A 253 -10.00 -7.75 13.29
C MET A 253 -9.10 -8.97 13.54
N ALA A 254 -7.92 -9.03 12.91
CA ALA A 254 -6.98 -10.14 13.11
C ALA A 254 -6.42 -10.16 14.53
N LEU A 255 -6.08 -9.01 15.11
CA LEU A 255 -5.64 -8.89 16.51
C LEU A 255 -6.74 -9.30 17.49
N ALA A 256 -8.00 -9.00 17.16
CA ALA A 256 -9.17 -9.44 17.94
C ALA A 256 -9.47 -10.95 17.80
N GLY A 257 -8.73 -11.69 16.95
CA GLY A 257 -8.91 -13.12 16.73
C GLY A 257 -9.90 -13.48 15.62
N CYS A 258 -10.33 -12.53 14.78
CA CYS A 258 -11.07 -12.86 13.58
C CYS A 258 -10.18 -13.61 12.58
N VAL A 259 -10.75 -14.61 11.91
CA VAL A 259 -10.04 -15.49 10.99
C VAL A 259 -10.62 -15.35 9.59
N SER A 260 -9.76 -15.22 8.59
CA SER A 260 -10.15 -15.40 7.20
C SER A 260 -10.33 -16.89 6.91
N VAL A 261 -11.48 -17.27 6.39
CA VAL A 261 -11.71 -18.68 5.99
C VAL A 261 -10.87 -19.05 4.78
N ILE A 262 -10.58 -18.07 3.91
CA ILE A 262 -9.72 -18.26 2.73
C ILE A 262 -8.28 -17.87 3.13
N PRO A 263 -7.29 -18.76 2.94
CA PRO A 263 -5.90 -18.46 3.23
C PRO A 263 -5.34 -17.30 2.40
N ALA A 264 -4.31 -16.63 2.92
CA ALA A 264 -3.71 -15.45 2.29
C ALA A 264 -3.24 -15.71 0.85
N ASP A 265 -2.56 -16.83 0.60
CA ASP A 265 -2.06 -17.17 -0.74
C ASP A 265 -3.21 -17.39 -1.73
N GLU A 266 -4.31 -18.00 -1.31
CA GLU A 266 -5.51 -18.16 -2.15
C GLU A 266 -6.23 -16.82 -2.39
N CYS A 267 -6.20 -15.90 -1.42
CA CYS A 267 -6.69 -14.52 -1.62
C CYS A 267 -5.85 -13.78 -2.67
N ILE A 268 -4.54 -13.99 -2.70
CA ILE A 268 -3.63 -13.43 -3.72
C ILE A 268 -3.95 -14.02 -5.11
N GLU A 269 -4.20 -15.33 -5.20
CA GLU A 269 -4.67 -15.94 -6.45
C GLU A 269 -6.02 -15.39 -6.91
N ALA A 270 -6.93 -15.15 -5.98
CA ALA A 270 -8.22 -14.55 -6.30
C ALA A 270 -8.06 -13.11 -6.80
N LEU A 271 -7.14 -12.33 -6.19
CA LEU A 271 -6.79 -10.98 -6.64
C LEU A 271 -6.34 -10.97 -8.10
N ASP A 272 -5.45 -11.91 -8.48
CA ASP A 272 -4.98 -12.07 -9.87
C ASP A 272 -6.13 -12.40 -10.83
N LYS A 273 -6.91 -13.44 -10.49
CA LYS A 273 -8.02 -13.92 -11.34
C LYS A 273 -9.10 -12.83 -11.53
N VAL A 274 -9.46 -12.11 -10.46
CA VAL A 274 -10.43 -11.01 -10.54
C VAL A 274 -9.86 -9.86 -11.38
N GLY A 275 -8.59 -9.51 -11.20
CA GLY A 275 -7.91 -8.48 -11.99
C GLY A 275 -7.95 -8.76 -13.48
N HIS A 276 -7.58 -9.98 -13.88
CA HIS A 276 -7.64 -10.41 -15.27
C HIS A 276 -9.07 -10.49 -15.84
N GLY A 277 -10.06 -10.70 -14.97
CA GLY A 277 -11.48 -10.70 -15.34
C GLY A 277 -12.10 -9.30 -15.50
N LEU A 278 -11.44 -8.23 -15.08
CA LEU A 278 -11.95 -6.87 -15.25
C LEU A 278 -11.94 -6.47 -16.73
N PRO A 279 -13.00 -5.82 -17.23
CA PRO A 279 -12.99 -5.22 -18.57
C PRO A 279 -11.82 -4.25 -18.74
N GLU A 280 -11.27 -4.16 -19.95
CA GLU A 280 -10.18 -3.24 -20.30
C GLU A 280 -10.54 -1.78 -19.96
N THR A 281 -11.79 -1.39 -20.15
CA THR A 281 -12.27 -0.04 -19.81
C THR A 281 -12.17 0.31 -18.33
N LEU A 282 -11.97 -0.67 -17.45
CA LEU A 282 -11.86 -0.53 -16.00
C LEU A 282 -10.44 -0.80 -15.47
N ARG A 283 -9.45 -0.85 -16.36
CA ARG A 283 -8.03 -1.09 -16.06
C ARG A 283 -7.16 0.08 -16.49
N GLU A 284 -7.32 1.25 -15.83
CA GLU A 284 -6.50 2.46 -15.99
C GLU A 284 -6.56 3.14 -17.37
N THR A 285 -7.50 2.75 -18.23
CA THR A 285 -7.63 3.31 -19.58
C THR A 285 -8.28 4.68 -19.63
N GLY A 286 -8.91 5.13 -18.56
CA GLY A 286 -9.69 6.38 -18.55
C GLY A 286 -10.95 6.34 -19.41
N LEU A 287 -11.41 5.15 -19.80
CA LEU A 287 -12.56 4.96 -20.71
C LEU A 287 -13.87 4.61 -20.00
N GLY A 288 -13.79 3.88 -18.87
CA GLY A 288 -14.97 3.41 -18.16
C GLY A 288 -15.07 3.93 -16.72
N GLY A 289 -16.03 3.40 -15.95
CA GLY A 289 -16.23 3.79 -14.57
C GLY A 289 -16.47 5.29 -14.41
N LEU A 290 -15.81 5.92 -13.43
CA LEU A 290 -15.91 7.37 -13.19
C LEU A 290 -15.42 8.19 -14.38
N ALA A 291 -14.37 7.75 -15.06
CA ALA A 291 -13.82 8.41 -16.23
C ALA A 291 -14.81 8.42 -17.41
N GLY A 292 -15.67 7.39 -17.52
CA GLY A 292 -16.71 7.27 -18.56
C GLY A 292 -17.97 8.11 -18.29
N THR A 293 -18.10 8.75 -17.12
CA THR A 293 -19.26 9.59 -16.82
C THR A 293 -19.25 10.88 -17.65
N PRO A 294 -20.42 11.52 -17.90
CA PRO A 294 -20.46 12.80 -18.61
C PRO A 294 -19.51 13.85 -18.01
N THR A 295 -19.44 13.94 -16.69
CA THR A 295 -18.53 14.86 -15.99
C THR A 295 -17.06 14.47 -16.20
N GLY A 296 -16.74 13.16 -16.14
CA GLY A 296 -15.38 12.66 -16.38
C GLY A 296 -14.90 12.99 -17.80
N GLN A 297 -15.75 12.81 -18.80
CA GLN A 297 -15.44 13.14 -20.18
C GLN A 297 -15.28 14.66 -20.41
N ALA A 298 -16.15 15.47 -19.80
CA ALA A 298 -16.02 16.93 -19.87
C ALA A 298 -14.71 17.43 -19.24
N ILE A 299 -14.27 16.83 -18.13
CA ILE A 299 -12.99 17.13 -17.50
C ILE A 299 -11.83 16.73 -18.43
N ARG A 300 -11.88 15.55 -19.05
CA ARG A 300 -10.87 15.10 -20.00
C ARG A 300 -10.74 16.07 -21.16
N ALA A 301 -11.86 16.46 -21.79
CA ALA A 301 -11.88 17.43 -22.87
C ALA A 301 -11.29 18.79 -22.45
N LYS A 302 -11.58 19.25 -21.23
CA LYS A 302 -11.00 20.49 -20.68
C LYS A 302 -9.48 20.41 -20.51
N ILE A 303 -8.92 19.25 -20.16
CA ILE A 303 -7.49 19.07 -19.89
C ILE A 303 -6.71 18.89 -21.19
N PHE A 304 -7.21 18.07 -22.12
CA PHE A 304 -6.47 17.63 -23.30
C PHE A 304 -7.03 18.17 -24.61
N GLY A 305 -8.22 18.80 -24.61
CA GLY A 305 -8.94 19.22 -25.81
C GLY A 305 -9.92 18.16 -26.33
N ASP A 306 -10.86 18.57 -27.18
CA ASP A 306 -11.96 17.72 -27.68
C ASP A 306 -11.52 16.54 -28.57
N ASN A 307 -10.28 16.52 -29.01
CA ASN A 307 -9.73 15.50 -29.94
C ASN A 307 -8.72 14.55 -29.27
N ALA A 308 -8.68 14.48 -27.91
CA ALA A 308 -7.72 13.66 -27.19
C ALA A 308 -8.32 12.30 -26.77
#